data_7e19d1bb9b349a31c01bcd55ef6b3648
#
_entry.id   7e19d1bb9b349a31c01bcd55ef6b3648
#
_cell.length_a   1.000
_cell.length_b   1.000
_cell.length_c   1.000
_cell.angle_alpha   90.00
_cell.angle_beta   90.00
_cell.angle_gamma   90.00
#
_symmetry.space_group_name_H-M   'P 1'
#
loop_
_entity.id
_entity.type
_entity.pdbx_description
1 polymer ?
#
loop_
_entity_poly.entity_id
_entity_poly.type
_entity_poly.pdbx_seq_one_letter_code
_entity_poly.pdbx_strand_id
1 'polypeptide(L)'
;YIDQMKRPAYDSPSLPITWDRVQYVEGQNEYISIRPEMKKLIDNYFKQAEELAAQGDTTVLSLVHSIFGENPYELKEIINRWMLGKNDQLKELLKKSGQGIELPLIPTDSIVMKVDAEAVRRSGMKIPEALGDSIPEYMTISLKDANGNPKRALYKSELMMLEMLANANWERPIYMAITVGSENHLGMDNHFVQEGLAYRFTPFETDKLNSKIDSEKMYDNLMNKFKFGGIDKPGIYIDENVMRMCYTHRRIFTQLVGQLIKEGKKDKALAALDYAEKMIPSSNVPYDWANGAFQMAEAYYQLGQTEKANKIIDELANKSLEYMVWYLSLTDYQLSIASENFMYNAGLLDAEVRLMEKYKSEELAKHYSEQLDQLYNEYVTRMKGK
;
A
#
# COMPACT_ATOMS: atom_id res chain seq x y z
N TYR A 1 -12.76 12.46 12.83
CA TYR A 1 -12.87 11.35 11.86
C TYR A 1 -14.32 10.92 11.65
N ILE A 2 -15.03 10.54 12.71
CA ILE A 2 -16.45 10.15 12.65
C ILE A 2 -17.33 11.30 12.16
N ASP A 3 -17.08 12.52 12.59
CA ASP A 3 -17.80 13.70 12.12
C ASP A 3 -17.61 13.95 10.62
N GLN A 4 -16.40 13.73 10.10
CA GLN A 4 -16.11 13.86 8.66
C GLN A 4 -16.81 12.78 7.83
N MET A 5 -17.00 11.59 8.38
CA MET A 5 -17.74 10.52 7.71
C MET A 5 -19.25 10.83 7.58
N LYS A 6 -19.81 11.62 8.50
CA LYS A 6 -21.24 11.96 8.56
C LYS A 6 -21.59 13.27 7.88
N ARG A 7 -20.61 14.13 7.65
CA ARG A 7 -20.82 15.44 7.00
C ARG A 7 -20.26 15.43 5.59
N PRO A 8 -20.95 16.06 4.63
CA PRO A 8 -20.35 16.31 3.33
C PRO A 8 -19.04 17.11 3.49
N ALA A 9 -17.96 16.61 2.96
CA ALA A 9 -16.70 17.33 2.88
C ALA A 9 -16.34 17.50 1.40
N TYR A 10 -15.98 18.73 1.00
CA TYR A 10 -15.60 18.99 -0.39
C TYR A 10 -16.64 18.53 -1.42
N ASP A 11 -17.90 18.79 -1.17
CA ASP A 11 -19.06 18.41 -2.00
C ASP A 11 -19.27 16.88 -2.14
N SER A 12 -18.63 16.08 -1.31
CA SER A 12 -18.82 14.63 -1.27
C SER A 12 -19.88 14.24 -0.26
N PRO A 13 -20.84 13.34 -0.60
CA PRO A 13 -21.82 12.86 0.37
C PRO A 13 -21.17 12.05 1.49
N SER A 14 -21.73 12.14 2.69
CA SER A 14 -21.32 11.28 3.81
C SER A 14 -21.61 9.81 3.49
N LEU A 15 -20.84 8.91 4.12
CA LEU A 15 -21.20 7.49 4.12
C LEU A 15 -22.50 7.28 4.91
N PRO A 16 -23.35 6.34 4.50
CA PRO A 16 -24.63 6.04 5.18
C PRO A 16 -24.43 5.22 6.46
N ILE A 17 -23.58 5.72 7.37
CA ILE A 17 -23.27 5.09 8.64
C ILE A 17 -24.02 5.82 9.74
N THR A 18 -24.81 5.09 10.53
CA THR A 18 -25.55 5.61 11.67
C THR A 18 -24.74 5.51 12.97
N TRP A 19 -25.09 6.31 13.98
CA TRP A 19 -24.35 6.31 15.26
C TRP A 19 -24.41 4.98 16.00
N ASP A 20 -25.52 4.28 15.94
CA ASP A 20 -25.67 2.97 16.55
C ASP A 20 -24.76 1.90 15.92
N ARG A 21 -24.34 2.12 14.67
CA ARG A 21 -23.39 1.23 13.98
C ARG A 21 -21.94 1.51 14.32
N VAL A 22 -21.61 2.63 14.93
CA VAL A 22 -20.24 3.01 15.30
C VAL A 22 -20.05 3.16 16.80
N GLN A 23 -20.99 2.72 17.60
CA GLN A 23 -20.92 2.83 19.07
C GLN A 23 -19.71 2.09 19.66
N TYR A 24 -19.24 1.01 19.01
CA TYR A 24 -18.05 0.26 19.43
C TYR A 24 -16.73 1.01 19.19
N VAL A 25 -16.76 2.15 18.58
CA VAL A 25 -15.58 3.03 18.41
C VAL A 25 -15.57 4.20 19.40
N GLU A 26 -16.48 4.24 20.34
CA GLU A 26 -16.49 5.22 21.44
C GLU A 26 -15.31 4.93 22.36
N GLY A 27 -14.75 4.88 23.14
CA GLY A 27 -13.61 4.63 24.01
C GLY A 27 -12.24 4.62 23.28
N GLN A 28 -11.19 4.98 23.97
CA GLN A 28 -9.87 5.10 23.35
C GLN A 28 -9.19 3.75 23.11
N ASN A 29 -9.48 2.75 23.94
CA ASN A 29 -8.83 1.44 23.92
C ASN A 29 -9.79 0.30 23.57
N GLU A 30 -10.91 0.62 22.95
CA GLU A 30 -11.86 -0.42 22.56
C GLU A 30 -11.37 -1.24 21.39
N TYR A 31 -11.56 -2.53 21.53
CA TYR A 31 -11.26 -3.53 20.51
C TYR A 31 -12.31 -4.63 20.54
N ILE A 32 -12.43 -5.35 19.44
CA ILE A 32 -13.23 -6.57 19.35
C ILE A 32 -12.31 -7.74 19.11
N SER A 33 -12.43 -8.80 19.92
CA SER A 33 -11.61 -10.00 19.81
C SER A 33 -11.97 -10.81 18.57
N ILE A 34 -10.98 -11.36 17.89
CA ILE A 34 -11.17 -12.34 16.83
C ILE A 34 -11.08 -13.73 17.45
N ARG A 35 -12.08 -14.56 17.19
CA ARG A 35 -12.26 -15.91 17.72
C ARG A 35 -12.45 -16.92 16.59
N PRO A 36 -11.38 -17.33 15.88
CA PRO A 36 -11.48 -18.23 14.74
C PRO A 36 -12.02 -19.60 15.08
N GLU A 37 -11.92 -20.00 16.34
CA GLU A 37 -12.51 -21.24 16.87
C GLU A 37 -14.04 -21.29 16.71
N MET A 38 -14.71 -20.15 16.65
CA MET A 38 -16.14 -20.06 16.40
C MET A 38 -16.56 -20.61 15.04
N LYS A 39 -15.64 -20.61 14.09
CA LYS A 39 -15.86 -21.19 12.76
C LYS A 39 -16.32 -22.65 12.85
N LYS A 40 -15.69 -23.46 13.68
CA LYS A 40 -16.08 -24.86 13.86
C LYS A 40 -17.50 -25.01 14.41
N LEU A 41 -17.89 -24.13 15.33
CA LEU A 41 -19.23 -24.10 15.89
C LEU A 41 -20.26 -23.81 14.79
N ILE A 42 -20.02 -22.73 14.02
CA ILE A 42 -20.90 -22.30 12.94
C ILE A 42 -21.02 -23.40 11.87
N ASP A 43 -19.88 -23.91 11.37
CA ASP A 43 -19.85 -24.94 10.35
C ASP A 43 -20.62 -26.21 10.79
N ASN A 44 -20.54 -26.58 12.07
CA ASN A 44 -21.30 -27.72 12.62
C ASN A 44 -22.82 -27.47 12.61
N TYR A 45 -23.27 -26.27 12.96
CA TYR A 45 -24.70 -25.93 12.91
C TYR A 45 -25.22 -25.95 11.48
N PHE A 46 -24.49 -25.38 10.55
CA PHE A 46 -24.86 -25.41 9.12
C PHE A 46 -24.91 -26.84 8.59
N LYS A 47 -23.89 -27.66 8.83
CA LYS A 47 -23.84 -29.04 8.40
C LYS A 47 -25.06 -29.84 8.89
N GLN A 48 -25.38 -29.77 10.18
CA GLN A 48 -26.52 -30.47 10.75
C GLN A 48 -27.85 -29.98 10.16
N ALA A 49 -28.01 -28.68 9.97
CA ALA A 49 -29.18 -28.07 9.41
C ALA A 49 -29.40 -28.45 7.92
N GLU A 50 -28.33 -28.50 7.14
CA GLU A 50 -28.34 -28.94 5.74
C GLU A 50 -28.69 -30.45 5.60
N GLU A 51 -28.14 -31.28 6.49
CA GLU A 51 -28.49 -32.71 6.55
C GLU A 51 -29.99 -32.95 6.83
N LEU A 52 -30.58 -32.18 7.74
CA LEU A 52 -32.02 -32.24 8.03
C LEU A 52 -32.85 -31.67 6.87
N ALA A 53 -32.42 -30.59 6.27
CA ALA A 53 -33.10 -30.01 5.12
C ALA A 53 -33.12 -30.97 3.91
N ALA A 54 -32.03 -31.72 3.70
CA ALA A 54 -31.98 -32.77 2.67
C ALA A 54 -32.96 -33.93 2.95
N GLN A 55 -33.40 -34.13 4.17
CA GLN A 55 -34.43 -35.10 4.60
C GLN A 55 -35.85 -34.51 4.54
N GLY A 56 -35.99 -33.22 4.16
CA GLY A 56 -37.28 -32.54 4.00
C GLY A 56 -37.64 -31.61 5.14
N ASP A 57 -36.87 -31.50 6.21
CA ASP A 57 -37.10 -30.56 7.30
C ASP A 57 -36.17 -29.31 7.16
N THR A 58 -36.75 -28.24 6.63
CA THR A 58 -36.02 -26.96 6.44
C THR A 58 -36.12 -26.02 7.65
N THR A 59 -36.81 -26.42 8.69
CA THR A 59 -37.10 -25.56 9.88
C THR A 59 -35.80 -25.19 10.60
N VAL A 60 -34.94 -26.16 10.79
CA VAL A 60 -33.62 -25.97 11.47
C VAL A 60 -32.70 -25.09 10.64
N LEU A 61 -32.68 -25.25 9.32
CA LEU A 61 -31.89 -24.44 8.42
C LEU A 61 -32.35 -22.97 8.46
N SER A 62 -33.67 -22.74 8.46
CA SER A 62 -34.24 -21.40 8.59
C SER A 62 -33.83 -20.74 9.94
N LEU A 63 -33.81 -21.51 11.00
CA LEU A 63 -33.35 -21.04 12.32
C LEU A 63 -31.85 -20.70 12.29
N VAL A 64 -31.01 -21.56 11.73
CA VAL A 64 -29.56 -21.31 11.62
C VAL A 64 -29.29 -20.06 10.79
N HIS A 65 -30.01 -19.86 9.68
CA HIS A 65 -29.91 -18.62 8.88
C HIS A 65 -30.39 -17.38 9.68
N SER A 66 -31.39 -17.51 10.53
CA SER A 66 -31.85 -16.38 11.36
C SER A 66 -30.79 -15.95 12.37
N ILE A 67 -30.01 -16.90 12.91
CA ILE A 67 -28.97 -16.65 13.91
C ILE A 67 -27.68 -16.14 13.27
N PHE A 68 -27.20 -16.83 12.25
CA PHE A 68 -25.86 -16.59 11.68
C PHE A 68 -25.85 -15.85 10.33
N GLY A 69 -26.99 -15.74 9.64
CA GLY A 69 -27.12 -15.29 8.25
C GLY A 69 -27.02 -16.44 7.25
N GLU A 70 -27.35 -16.19 6.01
CA GLU A 70 -27.20 -17.18 4.90
C GLU A 70 -25.72 -17.43 4.58
N ASN A 71 -24.90 -16.38 4.64
CA ASN A 71 -23.46 -16.47 4.53
C ASN A 71 -22.80 -15.95 5.82
N PRO A 72 -22.55 -16.82 6.80
CA PRO A 72 -22.15 -16.42 8.15
C PRO A 72 -20.78 -15.72 8.23
N TYR A 73 -19.96 -15.81 7.18
CA TYR A 73 -18.65 -15.18 7.08
C TYR A 73 -18.64 -13.92 6.21
N GLU A 74 -19.79 -13.52 5.71
CA GLU A 74 -19.95 -12.28 4.96
C GLU A 74 -19.85 -11.09 5.90
N LEU A 75 -19.15 -10.04 5.47
CA LEU A 75 -18.82 -8.87 6.29
C LEU A 75 -20.04 -8.23 6.94
N LYS A 76 -21.14 -8.04 6.20
CA LYS A 76 -22.37 -7.44 6.74
C LYS A 76 -23.06 -8.32 7.78
N GLU A 77 -23.03 -9.63 7.58
CA GLU A 77 -23.55 -10.59 8.56
C GLU A 77 -22.71 -10.59 9.83
N ILE A 78 -21.39 -10.57 9.71
CA ILE A 78 -20.47 -10.45 10.85
C ILE A 78 -20.74 -9.17 11.62
N ILE A 79 -20.83 -8.03 10.95
CA ILE A 79 -21.09 -6.74 11.60
C ILE A 79 -22.45 -6.79 12.34
N ASN A 80 -23.52 -7.18 11.65
CA ASN A 80 -24.87 -7.11 12.18
C ASN A 80 -25.12 -8.11 13.31
N ARG A 81 -24.56 -9.30 13.24
CA ARG A 81 -24.89 -10.40 14.16
C ARG A 81 -23.90 -10.56 15.30
N TRP A 82 -22.62 -10.28 15.04
CA TRP A 82 -21.56 -10.53 16.00
C TRP A 82 -20.93 -9.25 16.58
N MET A 83 -20.58 -8.29 15.72
CA MET A 83 -19.84 -7.10 16.16
C MET A 83 -20.74 -6.09 16.90
N LEU A 84 -21.98 -5.90 16.47
CA LEU A 84 -22.90 -4.97 17.15
C LEU A 84 -23.38 -5.49 18.52
N GLY A 85 -23.19 -6.76 18.82
CA GLY A 85 -23.56 -7.34 20.10
C GLY A 85 -25.06 -7.28 20.42
N LYS A 86 -25.94 -7.16 19.42
CA LYS A 86 -27.41 -7.01 19.59
C LYS A 86 -28.20 -8.28 19.28
N ASN A 87 -27.56 -9.38 18.91
CA ASN A 87 -28.21 -10.63 18.54
C ASN A 87 -28.49 -11.50 19.79
N ASP A 88 -29.68 -11.40 20.32
CA ASP A 88 -30.06 -12.10 21.56
C ASP A 88 -30.15 -13.61 21.38
N GLN A 89 -30.53 -14.12 20.21
CA GLN A 89 -30.52 -15.56 19.93
C GLN A 89 -29.08 -16.13 19.96
N LEU A 90 -28.14 -15.38 19.37
CA LEU A 90 -26.72 -15.76 19.40
C LEU A 90 -26.14 -15.69 20.81
N LYS A 91 -26.49 -14.66 21.60
CA LYS A 91 -26.08 -14.60 23.02
C LYS A 91 -26.55 -15.80 23.82
N GLU A 92 -27.81 -16.19 23.68
CA GLU A 92 -28.36 -17.36 24.35
C GLU A 92 -27.67 -18.67 23.92
N LEU A 93 -27.37 -18.78 22.61
CA LEU A 93 -26.63 -19.94 22.08
C LEU A 93 -25.23 -20.01 22.65
N LEU A 94 -24.49 -18.90 22.66
CA LEU A 94 -23.13 -18.83 23.23
C LEU A 94 -23.13 -19.15 24.74
N LYS A 95 -24.11 -18.63 25.49
CA LYS A 95 -24.28 -18.94 26.92
C LYS A 95 -24.51 -20.42 27.16
N LYS A 96 -25.36 -21.06 26.36
CA LYS A 96 -25.63 -22.51 26.44
C LYS A 96 -24.44 -23.37 26.08
N SER A 97 -23.50 -22.88 25.26
CA SER A 97 -22.28 -23.60 24.92
C SER A 97 -21.33 -23.80 26.11
N GLY A 98 -21.51 -23.04 27.19
CA GLY A 98 -20.70 -23.16 28.43
C GLY A 98 -19.24 -22.70 28.27
N GLN A 99 -18.88 -22.07 27.14
CA GLN A 99 -17.49 -21.68 26.86
C GLN A 99 -17.10 -20.30 27.43
N GLY A 100 -18.05 -19.59 28.08
CA GLY A 100 -17.78 -18.26 28.63
C GLY A 100 -17.50 -17.18 27.56
N ILE A 101 -18.01 -17.37 26.35
CA ILE A 101 -17.81 -16.48 25.22
C ILE A 101 -18.98 -15.52 25.13
N GLU A 102 -18.68 -14.22 25.06
CA GLU A 102 -19.67 -13.16 25.02
C GLU A 102 -19.47 -12.28 23.77
N LEU A 103 -20.58 -11.67 23.29
CA LEU A 103 -20.53 -10.64 22.24
C LEU A 103 -20.15 -9.27 22.84
N PRO A 104 -19.50 -8.38 22.08
CA PRO A 104 -19.14 -8.50 20.66
C PRO A 104 -17.85 -9.30 20.40
N LEU A 105 -17.81 -10.01 19.28
CA LEU A 105 -16.62 -10.68 18.78
C LEU A 105 -16.65 -10.81 17.24
N ILE A 106 -15.55 -11.23 16.64
CA ILE A 106 -15.43 -11.58 15.22
C ILE A 106 -15.18 -13.08 15.13
N PRO A 107 -16.05 -13.87 14.48
CA PRO A 107 -16.03 -15.34 14.57
C PRO A 107 -15.01 -16.02 13.63
N THR A 108 -14.26 -15.24 12.84
CA THR A 108 -13.30 -15.74 11.83
C THR A 108 -12.15 -14.75 11.64
N ASP A 109 -11.01 -15.26 11.23
CA ASP A 109 -9.85 -14.48 10.74
C ASP A 109 -9.88 -14.25 9.22
N SER A 110 -10.91 -14.75 8.55
CA SER A 110 -11.09 -14.65 7.10
C SER A 110 -12.53 -14.21 6.80
N ILE A 111 -12.68 -12.95 6.44
CA ILE A 111 -13.97 -12.31 6.16
C ILE A 111 -14.23 -12.37 4.67
N VAL A 112 -15.44 -12.76 4.28
CA VAL A 112 -15.91 -12.75 2.90
C VAL A 112 -16.69 -11.45 2.65
N MET A 113 -16.46 -10.82 1.50
CA MET A 113 -17.20 -9.64 1.08
C MET A 113 -17.83 -9.87 -0.28
N LYS A 114 -19.14 -9.64 -0.36
CA LYS A 114 -19.87 -9.77 -1.63
C LYS A 114 -19.46 -8.65 -2.59
N VAL A 115 -19.30 -8.99 -3.86
CA VAL A 115 -18.94 -8.05 -4.92
C VAL A 115 -20.15 -7.81 -5.81
N ASP A 116 -20.53 -6.54 -5.96
CA ASP A 116 -21.51 -6.13 -6.97
C ASP A 116 -20.78 -5.86 -8.29
N ALA A 117 -20.83 -6.81 -9.20
CA ALA A 117 -20.14 -6.75 -10.49
C ALA A 117 -20.59 -5.55 -11.34
N GLU A 118 -21.87 -5.17 -11.26
CA GLU A 118 -22.41 -4.01 -11.97
C GLU A 118 -21.91 -2.69 -11.42
N ALA A 119 -21.90 -2.56 -10.08
CA ALA A 119 -21.34 -1.40 -9.41
C ALA A 119 -19.83 -1.26 -9.71
N VAL A 120 -19.08 -2.36 -9.70
CA VAL A 120 -17.65 -2.38 -10.09
C VAL A 120 -17.46 -1.85 -11.51
N ARG A 121 -18.24 -2.30 -12.48
CA ARG A 121 -18.17 -1.81 -13.87
C ARG A 121 -18.48 -0.31 -13.97
N ARG A 122 -19.55 0.15 -13.28
CA ARG A 122 -19.92 1.58 -13.29
C ARG A 122 -18.93 2.47 -12.57
N SER A 123 -18.18 1.94 -11.63
CA SER A 123 -17.25 2.72 -10.78
C SER A 123 -16.01 3.27 -11.50
N GLY A 124 -15.78 2.89 -12.76
CA GLY A 124 -14.58 3.24 -13.52
C GLY A 124 -13.31 2.59 -12.99
N MET A 125 -13.43 1.48 -12.27
CA MET A 125 -12.32 0.64 -11.83
C MET A 125 -11.74 -0.11 -13.03
N LYS A 126 -10.41 -0.13 -13.15
CA LYS A 126 -9.75 -0.95 -14.19
C LYS A 126 -9.94 -2.43 -13.86
N ILE A 127 -10.64 -3.13 -14.73
CA ILE A 127 -10.75 -4.59 -14.65
C ILE A 127 -9.49 -5.18 -15.28
N PRO A 128 -8.75 -6.07 -14.57
CA PRO A 128 -7.56 -6.72 -15.12
C PRO A 128 -7.88 -7.54 -16.37
N GLU A 129 -7.09 -7.40 -17.43
CA GLU A 129 -7.31 -8.07 -18.72
C GLU A 129 -7.39 -9.60 -18.60
N ALA A 130 -6.62 -10.18 -17.66
CA ALA A 130 -6.63 -11.62 -17.40
C ALA A 130 -7.98 -12.16 -16.93
N LEU A 131 -8.88 -11.31 -16.44
CA LEU A 131 -10.22 -11.67 -16.01
C LEU A 131 -11.26 -11.57 -17.14
N GLY A 132 -10.95 -10.87 -18.23
CA GLY A 132 -11.92 -10.53 -19.26
C GLY A 132 -13.13 -9.82 -18.65
N ASP A 133 -14.33 -10.33 -18.88
CA ASP A 133 -15.57 -9.81 -18.32
C ASP A 133 -15.94 -10.43 -16.95
N SER A 134 -15.14 -11.37 -16.45
CA SER A 134 -15.42 -12.08 -15.20
C SER A 134 -15.02 -11.24 -13.99
N ILE A 135 -16.00 -10.86 -13.17
CA ILE A 135 -15.78 -10.24 -11.87
C ILE A 135 -16.12 -11.28 -10.80
N PRO A 136 -15.26 -11.49 -9.78
CA PRO A 136 -15.55 -12.44 -8.72
C PRO A 136 -16.82 -12.04 -7.97
N GLU A 137 -17.66 -13.01 -7.63
CA GLU A 137 -18.87 -12.78 -6.84
C GLU A 137 -18.55 -12.44 -5.38
N TYR A 138 -17.43 -12.94 -4.89
CA TYR A 138 -16.93 -12.70 -3.53
C TYR A 138 -15.44 -12.46 -3.55
N MET A 139 -14.98 -11.65 -2.60
CA MET A 139 -13.57 -11.51 -2.25
C MET A 139 -13.36 -11.90 -0.79
N THR A 140 -12.13 -12.21 -0.42
CA THR A 140 -11.78 -12.63 0.94
C THR A 140 -10.75 -11.69 1.53
N ILE A 141 -11.01 -11.18 2.73
CA ILE A 141 -10.09 -10.37 3.52
C ILE A 141 -9.55 -11.26 4.64
N SER A 142 -8.26 -11.57 4.61
CA SER A 142 -7.58 -12.25 5.72
C SER A 142 -7.09 -11.24 6.75
N LEU A 143 -7.60 -11.33 7.97
CA LEU A 143 -7.25 -10.38 9.03
C LEU A 143 -5.84 -10.68 9.57
N LYS A 144 -4.84 -10.01 8.99
CA LYS A 144 -3.42 -10.21 9.30
C LYS A 144 -2.75 -8.90 9.70
N ASP A 145 -1.70 -9.03 10.49
CA ASP A 145 -0.77 -7.93 10.76
C ASP A 145 0.22 -7.72 9.59
N ALA A 146 1.08 -6.70 9.69
CA ALA A 146 2.08 -6.39 8.67
C ALA A 146 3.11 -7.53 8.43
N ASN A 147 3.27 -8.43 9.37
CA ASN A 147 4.17 -9.58 9.27
C ASN A 147 3.45 -10.82 8.70
N GLY A 148 2.17 -10.70 8.35
CA GLY A 148 1.36 -11.80 7.84
C GLY A 148 0.80 -12.74 8.91
N ASN A 149 0.94 -12.43 10.20
CA ASN A 149 0.38 -13.24 11.29
C ASN A 149 -1.11 -12.93 11.49
N PRO A 150 -1.94 -13.92 11.85
CA PRO A 150 -3.34 -13.69 12.17
C PRO A 150 -3.50 -12.70 13.33
N LYS A 151 -4.36 -11.70 13.14
CA LYS A 151 -4.73 -10.77 14.21
C LYS A 151 -5.59 -11.45 15.27
N ARG A 152 -5.42 -11.03 16.52
CA ARG A 152 -6.22 -11.53 17.66
C ARG A 152 -7.38 -10.60 18.03
N ALA A 153 -7.31 -9.35 17.58
CA ALA A 153 -8.35 -8.35 17.82
C ALA A 153 -8.25 -7.27 16.74
N LEU A 154 -9.36 -6.57 16.52
CA LEU A 154 -9.40 -5.34 15.73
C LEU A 154 -9.69 -4.16 16.65
N TYR A 155 -8.91 -3.10 16.48
CA TYR A 155 -9.09 -1.83 17.17
C TYR A 155 -10.08 -0.95 16.40
N LYS A 156 -10.55 0.09 17.05
CA LYS A 156 -11.59 0.97 16.56
C LYS A 156 -11.33 1.57 15.17
N SER A 157 -10.09 1.89 14.80
CA SER A 157 -9.75 2.36 13.45
C SER A 157 -10.01 1.30 12.38
N GLU A 158 -9.69 0.04 12.69
CA GLU A 158 -9.87 -1.10 11.80
C GLU A 158 -11.35 -1.50 11.68
N LEU A 159 -12.09 -1.44 12.80
CA LEU A 159 -13.54 -1.64 12.81
C LEU A 159 -14.26 -0.61 11.95
N MET A 160 -13.84 0.66 12.04
CA MET A 160 -14.35 1.73 11.18
C MET A 160 -14.06 1.48 9.69
N MET A 161 -12.90 0.92 9.37
CA MET A 161 -12.55 0.56 7.99
C MET A 161 -13.46 -0.54 7.46
N LEU A 162 -13.71 -1.60 8.24
CA LEU A 162 -14.65 -2.66 7.86
C LEU A 162 -16.07 -2.13 7.66
N GLU A 163 -16.52 -1.23 8.53
CA GLU A 163 -17.83 -0.60 8.40
C GLU A 163 -17.93 0.26 7.13
N MET A 164 -16.87 1.00 6.77
CA MET A 164 -16.81 1.74 5.50
C MET A 164 -16.90 0.80 4.29
N LEU A 165 -16.17 -0.31 4.30
CA LEU A 165 -16.20 -1.30 3.24
C LEU A 165 -17.59 -1.91 3.07
N ALA A 166 -18.24 -2.29 4.18
CA ALA A 166 -19.57 -2.88 4.18
C ALA A 166 -20.64 -1.93 3.61
N ASN A 167 -20.50 -0.62 3.83
CA ASN A 167 -21.49 0.37 3.43
C ASN A 167 -21.22 1.01 2.05
N ALA A 168 -20.02 0.86 1.50
CA ALA A 168 -19.68 1.43 0.19
C ALA A 168 -20.36 0.71 -0.98
N ASN A 169 -20.69 -0.56 -0.83
CA ASN A 169 -21.38 -1.40 -1.83
C ASN A 169 -20.77 -1.34 -3.24
N TRP A 170 -19.46 -1.08 -3.36
CA TRP A 170 -18.72 -0.89 -4.62
C TRP A 170 -19.14 0.32 -5.46
N GLU A 171 -20.18 1.03 -5.10
CA GLU A 171 -20.67 2.22 -5.82
C GLU A 171 -19.76 3.43 -5.57
N ARG A 172 -19.30 3.58 -4.33
CA ARG A 172 -18.40 4.65 -3.93
C ARG A 172 -16.96 4.12 -3.83
N PRO A 173 -15.99 4.74 -4.55
CA PRO A 173 -14.62 4.30 -4.47
C PRO A 173 -14.02 4.56 -3.09
N ILE A 174 -13.27 3.59 -2.57
CA ILE A 174 -12.50 3.71 -1.33
C ILE A 174 -11.04 3.75 -1.70
N TYR A 175 -10.32 4.69 -1.09
CA TYR A 175 -8.90 4.89 -1.30
C TYR A 175 -8.12 4.83 0.00
N MET A 176 -6.93 4.22 -0.06
CA MET A 176 -5.91 4.25 0.97
C MET A 176 -4.80 5.22 0.52
N ALA A 177 -4.45 6.19 1.35
CA ALA A 177 -3.35 7.10 1.03
C ALA A 177 -2.01 6.34 1.05
N ILE A 178 -1.09 6.66 0.15
CA ILE A 178 0.24 6.02 0.08
C ILE A 178 1.10 6.25 1.33
N THR A 179 0.72 7.19 2.17
CA THR A 179 1.40 7.51 3.44
C THR A 179 0.92 6.63 4.61
N VAL A 180 -0.11 5.82 4.40
CA VAL A 180 -0.58 4.84 5.39
C VAL A 180 0.32 3.61 5.31
N GLY A 181 0.90 3.22 6.44
CA GLY A 181 1.76 2.05 6.53
C GLY A 181 0.97 0.74 6.38
N SER A 182 1.64 -0.29 5.85
CA SER A 182 1.03 -1.62 5.59
C SER A 182 0.44 -2.29 6.84
N GLU A 183 0.93 -1.93 8.03
CA GLU A 183 0.37 -2.38 9.31
C GLU A 183 -1.10 -2.00 9.50
N ASN A 184 -1.56 -0.97 8.78
CA ASN A 184 -2.95 -0.48 8.82
C ASN A 184 -3.81 -0.97 7.64
N HIS A 185 -3.29 -1.84 6.78
CA HIS A 185 -3.99 -2.33 5.60
C HIS A 185 -4.90 -3.54 5.84
N LEU A 186 -4.95 -4.07 7.05
CA LEU A 186 -5.77 -5.25 7.42
C LEU A 186 -5.55 -6.48 6.53
N GLY A 187 -4.35 -6.65 5.96
CA GLY A 187 -4.08 -7.74 5.03
C GLY A 187 -4.70 -7.57 3.64
N MET A 188 -5.15 -6.37 3.29
CA MET A 188 -5.76 -6.06 1.99
C MET A 188 -4.76 -5.58 0.94
N ASP A 189 -3.45 -5.67 1.17
CA ASP A 189 -2.41 -5.18 0.26
C ASP A 189 -2.56 -5.70 -1.18
N ASN A 190 -3.04 -6.94 -1.31
CA ASN A 190 -3.29 -7.56 -2.61
C ASN A 190 -4.55 -7.07 -3.32
N HIS A 191 -5.30 -6.17 -2.72
CA HIS A 191 -6.53 -5.59 -3.27
C HIS A 191 -6.39 -4.11 -3.59
N PHE A 192 -5.17 -3.59 -3.60
CA PHE A 192 -4.90 -2.19 -3.87
C PHE A 192 -4.30 -1.96 -5.27
N VAL A 193 -4.87 -0.99 -5.99
CA VAL A 193 -4.37 -0.49 -7.27
C VAL A 193 -3.97 0.97 -7.11
N GLN A 194 -2.72 1.30 -7.42
CA GLN A 194 -2.21 2.66 -7.33
C GLN A 194 -2.71 3.51 -8.50
N GLU A 195 -3.31 4.65 -8.18
CA GLU A 195 -3.80 5.64 -9.15
C GLU A 195 -3.12 7.02 -9.00
N GLY A 196 -2.05 7.09 -8.21
CA GLY A 196 -1.29 8.31 -7.89
C GLY A 196 -0.84 8.33 -6.43
N LEU A 197 -1.27 9.33 -5.65
CA LEU A 197 -1.01 9.44 -4.21
C LEU A 197 -1.94 8.57 -3.35
N ALA A 198 -2.71 7.71 -3.97
CA ALA A 198 -3.62 6.82 -3.27
C ALA A 198 -3.74 5.48 -4.00
N TYR A 199 -4.01 4.46 -3.21
CA TYR A 199 -4.37 3.12 -3.66
C TYR A 199 -5.88 2.98 -3.66
N ARG A 200 -6.46 2.61 -4.78
CA ARG A 200 -7.88 2.26 -4.88
C ARG A 200 -8.08 0.84 -4.38
N PHE A 201 -9.04 0.63 -3.49
CA PHE A 201 -9.49 -0.69 -3.09
C PHE A 201 -10.29 -1.36 -4.19
N THR A 202 -9.96 -2.61 -4.51
CA THR A 202 -10.57 -3.40 -5.60
C THR A 202 -10.91 -4.81 -5.13
N PRO A 203 -11.88 -5.50 -5.79
CA PRO A 203 -12.17 -6.89 -5.48
C PRO A 203 -11.16 -7.88 -6.08
N PHE A 204 -10.17 -7.38 -6.82
CA PHE A 204 -9.21 -8.20 -7.56
C PHE A 204 -7.96 -8.47 -6.75
N GLU A 205 -7.38 -9.67 -6.88
CA GLU A 205 -6.07 -9.98 -6.33
C GLU A 205 -4.96 -9.44 -7.27
N THR A 206 -4.56 -8.19 -7.03
CA THR A 206 -3.67 -7.43 -7.92
C THR A 206 -2.29 -8.06 -8.13
N ASP A 207 -1.78 -8.80 -7.15
CA ASP A 207 -0.51 -9.52 -7.25
C ASP A 207 -0.57 -10.67 -8.25
N LYS A 208 -1.62 -11.49 -8.17
CA LYS A 208 -1.83 -12.61 -9.09
C LYS A 208 -2.11 -12.16 -10.52
N LEU A 209 -2.69 -10.97 -10.66
CA LEU A 209 -3.12 -10.42 -11.95
C LEU A 209 -2.13 -9.39 -12.52
N ASN A 210 -0.99 -9.18 -11.85
CA ASN A 210 0.03 -8.18 -12.23
C ASN A 210 -0.57 -6.79 -12.54
N SER A 211 -1.51 -6.34 -11.72
CA SER A 211 -2.31 -5.12 -11.96
C SER A 211 -2.24 -4.12 -10.80
N LYS A 212 -1.07 -3.99 -10.14
CA LYS A 212 -0.88 -3.08 -8.99
C LYS A 212 -0.97 -1.59 -9.33
N ILE A 213 -0.83 -1.22 -10.59
CA ILE A 213 -0.84 0.17 -11.04
C ILE A 213 -1.83 0.32 -12.20
N ASP A 214 -2.75 1.28 -12.09
CA ASP A 214 -3.51 1.77 -13.24
C ASP A 214 -2.70 2.87 -13.93
N SER A 215 -1.90 2.47 -14.92
CA SER A 215 -0.97 3.37 -15.61
C SER A 215 -1.67 4.51 -16.33
N GLU A 216 -2.84 4.28 -16.90
CA GLU A 216 -3.59 5.31 -17.63
C GLU A 216 -4.15 6.37 -16.69
N LYS A 217 -4.80 5.92 -15.62
CA LYS A 217 -5.38 6.82 -14.63
C LYS A 217 -4.32 7.55 -13.83
N MET A 218 -3.25 6.85 -13.47
CA MET A 218 -2.11 7.44 -12.79
C MET A 218 -1.41 8.49 -13.66
N TYR A 219 -1.23 8.21 -14.97
CA TYR A 219 -0.69 9.17 -15.93
C TYR A 219 -1.57 10.42 -16.01
N ASP A 220 -2.89 10.26 -16.19
CA ASP A 220 -3.81 11.39 -16.25
C ASP A 220 -3.80 12.22 -14.96
N ASN A 221 -3.77 11.55 -13.80
CA ASN A 221 -3.70 12.25 -12.53
C ASN A 221 -2.40 13.06 -12.37
N LEU A 222 -1.24 12.46 -12.62
CA LEU A 222 0.05 13.11 -12.43
C LEU A 222 0.29 14.24 -13.46
N MET A 223 -0.05 14.01 -14.71
CA MET A 223 0.24 14.95 -15.78
C MET A 223 -0.77 16.11 -15.88
N ASN A 224 -2.05 15.86 -15.56
CA ASN A 224 -3.13 16.81 -15.85
C ASN A 224 -3.81 17.38 -14.60
N LYS A 225 -3.77 16.68 -13.47
CA LYS A 225 -4.55 17.06 -12.28
C LYS A 225 -3.70 17.52 -11.10
N PHE A 226 -2.47 17.00 -10.97
CA PHE A 226 -1.58 17.39 -9.89
C PHE A 226 -1.13 18.83 -10.03
N LYS A 227 -1.02 19.52 -8.87
CA LYS A 227 -0.52 20.89 -8.77
C LYS A 227 0.70 20.91 -7.87
N PHE A 228 1.78 21.48 -8.36
CA PHE A 228 3.08 21.45 -7.69
C PHE A 228 3.41 22.73 -6.90
N GLY A 229 2.46 23.66 -6.79
CA GLY A 229 2.60 24.85 -5.91
C GLY A 229 3.71 25.81 -6.28
N GLY A 230 4.30 25.71 -7.47
CA GLY A 230 5.40 26.55 -7.91
C GLY A 230 6.79 26.06 -7.50
N ILE A 231 6.94 24.78 -7.15
CA ILE A 231 8.22 24.12 -6.85
C ILE A 231 9.21 24.19 -8.01
N ASP A 232 8.72 24.36 -9.23
CA ASP A 232 9.49 24.54 -10.45
C ASP A 232 10.14 25.92 -10.59
N LYS A 233 9.77 26.88 -9.73
CA LYS A 233 10.30 28.26 -9.82
C LYS A 233 11.69 28.36 -9.18
N PRO A 234 12.64 29.08 -9.80
CA PRO A 234 13.98 29.21 -9.22
C PRO A 234 13.97 30.03 -7.93
N GLY A 235 14.87 29.66 -7.00
CA GLY A 235 15.13 30.43 -5.78
C GLY A 235 14.08 30.33 -4.69
N ILE A 236 13.18 29.35 -4.75
CA ILE A 236 12.21 29.11 -3.67
C ILE A 236 12.89 28.37 -2.50
N TYR A 237 12.45 28.70 -1.30
CA TYR A 237 12.78 27.92 -0.11
C TYR A 237 11.77 26.78 0.07
N ILE A 238 12.27 25.58 0.28
CA ILE A 238 11.48 24.38 0.56
C ILE A 238 11.89 23.85 1.92
N ASP A 239 10.96 23.81 2.87
CA ASP A 239 11.23 23.20 4.18
C ASP A 239 11.31 21.68 4.10
N GLU A 240 11.78 21.05 5.18
CA GLU A 240 12.01 19.60 5.23
C GLU A 240 10.73 18.78 4.97
N ASN A 241 9.57 19.22 5.45
CA ASN A 241 8.33 18.49 5.28
C ASN A 241 7.86 18.54 3.82
N VAL A 242 7.92 19.70 3.19
CA VAL A 242 7.61 19.87 1.78
C VAL A 242 8.63 19.12 0.92
N MET A 243 9.92 19.12 1.30
CA MET A 243 10.95 18.35 0.61
C MET A 243 10.62 16.85 0.59
N ARG A 244 10.19 16.29 1.72
CA ARG A 244 9.75 14.88 1.79
C ARG A 244 8.57 14.59 0.86
N MET A 245 7.64 15.54 0.74
CA MET A 245 6.53 15.41 -0.21
C MET A 245 7.02 15.45 -1.66
N CYS A 246 7.96 16.33 -1.98
CA CYS A 246 8.58 16.37 -3.31
C CYS A 246 9.26 15.05 -3.68
N TYR A 247 10.00 14.46 -2.75
CA TYR A 247 10.60 13.13 -2.92
C TYR A 247 9.54 12.05 -3.15
N THR A 248 8.44 12.10 -2.39
CA THR A 248 7.33 11.17 -2.60
C THR A 248 6.75 11.30 -4.01
N HIS A 249 6.54 12.52 -4.50
CA HIS A 249 6.05 12.75 -5.87
C HIS A 249 7.03 12.23 -6.92
N ARG A 250 8.33 12.48 -6.77
CA ARG A 250 9.35 11.95 -7.69
C ARG A 250 9.30 10.41 -7.75
N ARG A 251 9.23 9.74 -6.60
CA ARG A 251 9.10 8.28 -6.51
C ARG A 251 7.85 7.75 -7.21
N ILE A 252 6.72 8.47 -7.10
CA ILE A 252 5.48 8.09 -7.78
C ILE A 252 5.62 8.19 -9.31
N PHE A 253 6.28 9.22 -9.81
CA PHE A 253 6.60 9.30 -11.24
C PHE A 253 7.45 8.11 -11.70
N THR A 254 8.45 7.71 -10.94
CA THR A 254 9.28 6.54 -11.31
C THR A 254 8.50 5.24 -11.32
N GLN A 255 7.54 5.07 -10.40
CA GLN A 255 6.64 3.91 -10.39
C GLN A 255 5.75 3.88 -11.64
N LEU A 256 5.15 5.02 -12.01
CA LEU A 256 4.38 5.15 -13.25
C LEU A 256 5.24 4.82 -14.48
N VAL A 257 6.41 5.43 -14.57
CA VAL A 257 7.32 5.25 -15.71
C VAL A 257 7.76 3.79 -15.85
N GLY A 258 8.12 3.14 -14.74
CA GLY A 258 8.47 1.72 -14.73
C GLY A 258 7.32 0.84 -15.25
N GLN A 259 6.07 1.17 -14.91
CA GLN A 259 4.90 0.46 -15.42
C GLN A 259 4.66 0.74 -16.91
N LEU A 260 4.77 1.99 -17.35
CA LEU A 260 4.62 2.37 -18.76
C LEU A 260 5.67 1.70 -19.66
N ILE A 261 6.92 1.59 -19.19
CA ILE A 261 7.99 0.87 -19.91
C ILE A 261 7.63 -0.62 -20.05
N LYS A 262 7.17 -1.26 -18.97
CA LYS A 262 6.72 -2.66 -19.00
C LYS A 262 5.56 -2.89 -19.98
N GLU A 263 4.69 -1.91 -20.12
CA GLU A 263 3.55 -1.93 -21.06
C GLU A 263 3.95 -1.54 -22.49
N GLY A 264 5.23 -1.22 -22.75
CA GLY A 264 5.72 -0.78 -24.07
C GLY A 264 5.34 0.65 -24.46
N LYS A 265 4.77 1.45 -23.55
CA LYS A 265 4.30 2.82 -23.77
C LYS A 265 5.45 3.84 -23.60
N LYS A 266 6.52 3.67 -24.39
CA LYS A 266 7.78 4.41 -24.24
C LYS A 266 7.63 5.93 -24.35
N ASP A 267 6.80 6.41 -25.25
CA ASP A 267 6.59 7.86 -25.44
C ASP A 267 5.92 8.50 -24.23
N LYS A 268 4.92 7.84 -23.64
CA LYS A 268 4.30 8.28 -22.39
C LYS A 268 5.27 8.24 -21.21
N ALA A 269 6.11 7.21 -21.16
CA ALA A 269 7.13 7.07 -20.11
C ALA A 269 8.14 8.22 -20.17
N LEU A 270 8.64 8.55 -21.36
CA LEU A 270 9.56 9.68 -21.56
C LEU A 270 8.89 11.01 -21.20
N ALA A 271 7.67 11.24 -21.68
CA ALA A 271 6.92 12.45 -21.36
C ALA A 271 6.70 12.64 -19.86
N ALA A 272 6.42 11.54 -19.14
CA ALA A 272 6.25 11.57 -17.67
C ALA A 272 7.56 11.87 -16.93
N LEU A 273 8.70 11.31 -17.38
CA LEU A 273 10.02 11.61 -16.83
C LEU A 273 10.39 13.09 -17.03
N ASP A 274 10.27 13.58 -18.27
CA ASP A 274 10.59 14.97 -18.60
C ASP A 274 9.71 15.96 -17.84
N TYR A 275 8.44 15.60 -17.64
CA TYR A 275 7.52 16.39 -16.82
C TYR A 275 7.91 16.38 -15.34
N ALA A 276 8.31 15.23 -14.79
CA ALA A 276 8.77 15.13 -13.42
C ALA A 276 10.01 16.02 -13.17
N GLU A 277 11.02 16.00 -14.06
CA GLU A 277 12.19 16.86 -13.97
C GLU A 277 11.83 18.35 -14.04
N LYS A 278 10.91 18.69 -14.93
CA LYS A 278 10.43 20.07 -15.07
C LYS A 278 9.73 20.57 -13.82
N MET A 279 8.84 19.77 -13.25
CA MET A 279 7.99 20.18 -12.11
C MET A 279 8.69 20.03 -10.77
N ILE A 280 9.71 19.17 -10.67
CA ILE A 280 10.47 18.89 -9.44
C ILE A 280 11.98 18.93 -9.79
N PRO A 281 12.50 20.11 -10.18
CA PRO A 281 13.87 20.23 -10.65
C PRO A 281 14.90 19.96 -9.55
N SER A 282 16.04 19.38 -9.89
CA SER A 282 17.10 19.04 -8.93
C SER A 282 17.71 20.29 -8.26
N SER A 283 17.64 21.44 -8.92
CA SER A 283 18.08 22.72 -8.32
C SER A 283 17.30 23.12 -7.06
N ASN A 284 16.05 22.71 -6.92
CA ASN A 284 15.19 23.01 -5.78
C ASN A 284 14.97 21.78 -4.89
N VAL A 285 14.93 20.59 -5.50
CA VAL A 285 14.75 19.29 -4.84
C VAL A 285 15.90 18.39 -5.28
N PRO A 286 17.04 18.39 -4.57
CA PRO A 286 18.22 17.61 -4.96
C PRO A 286 17.90 16.14 -5.23
N TYR A 287 18.64 15.52 -6.14
CA TYR A 287 18.51 14.09 -6.34
C TYR A 287 18.93 13.33 -5.10
N ASP A 288 18.22 12.28 -4.82
CA ASP A 288 18.51 11.37 -3.73
C ASP A 288 18.20 9.94 -4.16
N TRP A 289 19.10 9.01 -3.84
CA TRP A 289 18.99 7.61 -4.21
C TRP A 289 17.66 6.98 -3.79
N ALA A 290 17.35 7.08 -2.49
CA ALA A 290 16.18 6.44 -1.88
C ALA A 290 14.84 7.02 -2.38
N ASN A 291 14.88 8.19 -3.01
CA ASN A 291 13.71 8.96 -3.42
C ASN A 291 13.47 8.97 -4.93
N GLY A 292 13.89 7.93 -5.63
CA GLY A 292 13.51 7.66 -6.99
C GLY A 292 14.48 8.18 -8.05
N ALA A 293 15.54 8.95 -7.70
CA ALA A 293 16.46 9.50 -8.70
C ALA A 293 17.26 8.41 -9.43
N PHE A 294 17.70 7.37 -8.72
CA PHE A 294 18.37 6.22 -9.34
C PHE A 294 17.46 5.53 -10.38
N GLN A 295 16.21 5.31 -10.04
CA GLN A 295 15.22 4.73 -10.94
C GLN A 295 14.89 5.65 -12.13
N MET A 296 14.95 7.00 -11.94
CA MET A 296 14.82 7.94 -13.05
C MET A 296 15.98 7.78 -14.05
N ALA A 297 17.22 7.72 -13.56
CA ALA A 297 18.39 7.49 -14.40
C ALA A 297 18.28 6.17 -15.17
N GLU A 298 17.93 5.07 -14.48
CA GLU A 298 17.72 3.79 -15.13
C GLU A 298 16.64 3.82 -16.20
N ALA A 299 15.51 4.50 -15.92
CA ALA A 299 14.42 4.65 -16.88
C ALA A 299 14.84 5.46 -18.11
N TYR A 300 15.60 6.54 -17.94
CA TYR A 300 16.17 7.29 -19.08
C TYR A 300 17.10 6.42 -19.93
N TYR A 301 17.96 5.62 -19.31
CA TYR A 301 18.79 4.66 -20.03
C TYR A 301 17.94 3.65 -20.83
N GLN A 302 16.91 3.08 -20.23
CA GLN A 302 16.00 2.13 -20.89
C GLN A 302 15.27 2.77 -22.09
N LEU A 303 15.06 4.07 -22.03
CA LEU A 303 14.42 4.85 -23.10
C LEU A 303 15.43 5.42 -24.13
N GLY A 304 16.72 5.08 -23.99
CA GLY A 304 17.78 5.55 -24.90
C GLY A 304 18.18 7.01 -24.72
N GLN A 305 17.85 7.62 -23.58
CA GLN A 305 18.18 9.01 -23.25
C GLN A 305 19.46 9.07 -22.38
N THR A 306 20.58 8.59 -22.95
CA THR A 306 21.82 8.40 -22.22
C THR A 306 22.37 9.67 -21.57
N GLU A 307 22.30 10.82 -22.25
CA GLU A 307 22.79 12.09 -21.69
C GLU A 307 22.00 12.54 -20.44
N LYS A 308 20.68 12.40 -20.48
CA LYS A 308 19.83 12.70 -19.32
C LYS A 308 20.08 11.74 -18.17
N ALA A 309 20.23 10.46 -18.47
CA ALA A 309 20.56 9.44 -17.48
C ALA A 309 21.92 9.73 -16.83
N ASN A 310 22.96 10.02 -17.65
CA ASN A 310 24.30 10.34 -17.16
C ASN A 310 24.29 11.56 -16.23
N LYS A 311 23.53 12.60 -16.55
CA LYS A 311 23.40 13.79 -15.68
C LYS A 311 22.88 13.44 -14.27
N ILE A 312 21.84 12.62 -14.19
CA ILE A 312 21.25 12.24 -12.90
C ILE A 312 22.19 11.34 -12.11
N ILE A 313 22.76 10.33 -12.78
CA ILE A 313 23.61 9.35 -12.11
C ILE A 313 24.94 9.97 -11.68
N ASP A 314 25.48 10.92 -12.44
CA ASP A 314 26.67 11.69 -12.09
C ASP A 314 26.43 12.53 -10.82
N GLU A 315 25.29 13.22 -10.72
CA GLU A 315 24.93 13.99 -9.50
C GLU A 315 24.77 13.08 -8.27
N LEU A 316 24.22 11.87 -8.44
CA LEU A 316 24.11 10.88 -7.36
C LEU A 316 25.47 10.33 -6.95
N ALA A 317 26.30 9.93 -7.91
CA ALA A 317 27.63 9.37 -7.68
C ALA A 317 28.56 10.38 -7.01
N ASN A 318 28.55 11.63 -7.45
CA ASN A 318 29.27 12.72 -6.78
C ASN A 318 28.86 12.86 -5.32
N LYS A 319 27.58 12.82 -5.03
CA LYS A 319 27.07 12.90 -3.65
C LYS A 319 27.54 11.73 -2.78
N SER A 320 27.47 10.50 -3.31
CA SER A 320 27.98 9.31 -2.62
C SER A 320 29.48 9.42 -2.35
N LEU A 321 30.23 9.91 -3.33
CA LEU A 321 31.68 10.15 -3.23
C LEU A 321 32.01 11.22 -2.18
N GLU A 322 31.33 12.37 -2.19
CA GLU A 322 31.51 13.44 -1.20
C GLU A 322 31.32 12.94 0.23
N TYR A 323 30.30 12.10 0.47
CA TYR A 323 30.10 11.49 1.77
C TYR A 323 31.25 10.56 2.16
N MET A 324 31.73 9.74 1.23
CA MET A 324 32.89 8.84 1.50
C MET A 324 34.13 9.64 1.86
N VAL A 325 34.44 10.69 1.10
CA VAL A 325 35.55 11.61 1.39
C VAL A 325 35.39 12.27 2.76
N TRP A 326 34.16 12.73 3.07
CA TRP A 326 33.88 13.33 4.36
C TRP A 326 34.09 12.34 5.51
N TYR A 327 33.64 11.10 5.41
CA TYR A 327 33.87 10.07 6.43
C TYR A 327 35.35 9.76 6.60
N LEU A 328 36.13 9.73 5.53
CA LEU A 328 37.58 9.54 5.60
C LEU A 328 38.32 10.77 6.20
N SER A 329 37.73 11.94 6.26
CA SER A 329 38.30 13.08 6.96
C SER A 329 38.20 13.00 8.49
N LEU A 330 37.41 12.08 9.02
CA LEU A 330 37.22 11.85 10.45
C LEU A 330 38.44 11.16 11.08
N THR A 331 38.60 11.28 12.40
CA THR A 331 39.58 10.47 13.14
C THR A 331 39.25 8.98 13.05
N ASP A 332 40.24 8.08 13.25
CA ASP A 332 40.00 6.64 13.17
C ASP A 332 38.93 6.13 14.15
N TYR A 333 38.84 6.76 15.32
CA TYR A 333 37.78 6.46 16.29
C TYR A 333 36.41 6.86 15.77
N GLN A 334 36.26 8.06 15.25
CA GLN A 334 34.99 8.55 14.68
C GLN A 334 34.59 7.74 13.43
N LEU A 335 35.57 7.44 12.56
CA LEU A 335 35.34 6.62 11.38
C LEU A 335 34.88 5.21 11.75
N SER A 336 35.42 4.63 12.84
CA SER A 336 34.96 3.30 13.29
C SER A 336 33.50 3.31 13.75
N ILE A 337 33.03 4.39 14.39
CA ILE A 337 31.64 4.57 14.77
C ILE A 337 30.75 4.76 13.52
N ALA A 338 31.26 5.51 12.54
CA ALA A 338 30.54 5.83 11.29
C ALA A 338 30.75 4.79 10.18
N SER A 339 31.32 3.64 10.48
CA SER A 339 31.70 2.62 9.47
C SER A 339 30.52 2.14 8.63
N GLU A 340 29.35 1.94 9.23
CA GLU A 340 28.15 1.54 8.50
C GLU A 340 27.72 2.60 7.48
N ASN A 341 27.83 3.88 7.84
CA ASN A 341 27.47 4.98 6.94
C ASN A 341 28.48 5.10 5.78
N PHE A 342 29.77 4.91 6.04
CA PHE A 342 30.77 4.84 4.96
C PHE A 342 30.46 3.69 4.00
N MET A 343 30.25 2.48 4.54
CA MET A 343 29.93 1.29 3.74
C MET A 343 28.61 1.44 2.98
N TYR A 344 27.64 2.11 3.55
CA TYR A 344 26.38 2.42 2.86
C TYR A 344 26.63 3.27 1.61
N ASN A 345 27.38 4.39 1.73
CA ASN A 345 27.68 5.24 0.58
C ASN A 345 28.57 4.56 -0.45
N ALA A 346 29.53 3.72 -0.01
CA ALA A 346 30.32 2.90 -0.92
C ALA A 346 29.44 1.92 -1.71
N GLY A 347 28.46 1.30 -1.06
CA GLY A 347 27.46 0.44 -1.71
C GLY A 347 26.56 1.17 -2.70
N LEU A 348 26.17 2.42 -2.41
CA LEU A 348 25.44 3.25 -3.35
C LEU A 348 26.29 3.54 -4.59
N LEU A 349 27.53 3.99 -4.40
CA LEU A 349 28.45 4.31 -5.50
C LEU A 349 28.74 3.07 -6.37
N ASP A 350 28.95 1.91 -5.76
CA ASP A 350 29.11 0.64 -6.51
C ASP A 350 27.88 0.33 -7.38
N ALA A 351 26.67 0.51 -6.86
CA ALA A 351 25.45 0.27 -7.64
C ALA A 351 25.27 1.30 -8.76
N GLU A 352 25.69 2.56 -8.53
CA GLU A 352 25.68 3.63 -9.54
C GLU A 352 26.66 3.32 -10.67
N VAL A 353 27.88 2.86 -10.34
CA VAL A 353 28.88 2.40 -11.31
C VAL A 353 28.37 1.23 -12.14
N ARG A 354 27.79 0.22 -11.51
CA ARG A 354 27.21 -0.94 -12.22
C ARG A 354 26.07 -0.53 -13.16
N LEU A 355 25.28 0.48 -12.80
CA LEU A 355 24.24 1.01 -13.69
C LEU A 355 24.86 1.66 -14.92
N MET A 356 25.91 2.47 -14.75
CA MET A 356 26.66 3.10 -15.84
C MET A 356 27.27 2.04 -16.78
N GLU A 357 27.90 1.00 -16.24
CA GLU A 357 28.47 -0.12 -16.99
C GLU A 357 27.40 -0.87 -17.79
N LYS A 358 26.27 -1.20 -17.14
CA LYS A 358 25.13 -1.89 -17.76
C LYS A 358 24.65 -1.18 -19.03
N TYR A 359 24.67 0.15 -19.02
CA TYR A 359 24.22 0.98 -20.14
C TYR A 359 25.36 1.61 -20.96
N LYS A 360 26.58 1.11 -20.80
CA LYS A 360 27.76 1.48 -21.60
C LYS A 360 28.16 2.95 -21.49
N SER A 361 27.98 3.57 -20.35
CA SER A 361 28.55 4.88 -20.02
C SER A 361 29.97 4.71 -19.49
N GLU A 362 30.87 4.13 -20.30
CA GLU A 362 32.16 3.58 -19.91
C GLU A 362 33.12 4.61 -19.28
N GLU A 363 33.17 5.83 -19.82
CA GLU A 363 34.04 6.88 -19.28
C GLU A 363 33.61 7.29 -17.87
N LEU A 364 32.31 7.47 -17.67
CA LEU A 364 31.76 7.85 -16.38
C LEU A 364 31.90 6.71 -15.36
N ALA A 365 31.60 5.49 -15.76
CA ALA A 365 31.76 4.29 -14.92
C ALA A 365 33.21 4.11 -14.46
N LYS A 366 34.15 4.25 -15.37
CA LYS A 366 35.58 4.14 -15.04
C LYS A 366 36.01 5.22 -14.05
N HIS A 367 35.60 6.47 -14.27
CA HIS A 367 35.91 7.59 -13.38
C HIS A 367 35.49 7.30 -11.92
N TYR A 368 34.27 6.86 -11.72
CA TYR A 368 33.76 6.58 -10.37
C TYR A 368 34.26 5.28 -9.78
N SER A 369 34.50 4.25 -10.59
CA SER A 369 35.10 2.99 -10.15
C SER A 369 36.51 3.19 -9.58
N GLU A 370 37.36 3.94 -10.27
CA GLU A 370 38.73 4.24 -9.82
C GLU A 370 38.73 5.00 -8.47
N GLN A 371 37.82 5.95 -8.30
CA GLN A 371 37.69 6.70 -7.05
C GLN A 371 37.12 5.83 -5.91
N LEU A 372 36.10 5.02 -6.20
CA LEU A 372 35.57 4.06 -5.24
C LEU A 372 36.63 3.14 -4.69
N ASP A 373 37.44 2.53 -5.60
CA ASP A 373 38.52 1.64 -5.23
C ASP A 373 39.59 2.33 -4.36
N GLN A 374 39.96 3.57 -4.71
CA GLN A 374 40.90 4.35 -3.93
C GLN A 374 40.42 4.60 -2.51
N LEU A 375 39.22 5.14 -2.36
CA LEU A 375 38.66 5.50 -1.05
C LEU A 375 38.35 4.26 -0.20
N TYR A 376 37.89 3.19 -0.83
CA TYR A 376 37.63 1.93 -0.14
C TYR A 376 38.93 1.30 0.39
N ASN A 377 40.01 1.32 -0.39
CA ASN A 377 41.34 0.81 0.03
C ASN A 377 41.93 1.66 1.17
N GLU A 378 41.74 2.97 1.14
CA GLU A 378 42.13 3.86 2.26
C GLU A 378 41.34 3.50 3.53
N TYR A 379 40.03 3.35 3.44
CA TYR A 379 39.18 2.93 4.57
C TYR A 379 39.64 1.60 5.15
N VAL A 380 39.86 0.57 4.30
CA VAL A 380 40.31 -0.76 4.73
C VAL A 380 41.68 -0.70 5.43
N THR A 381 42.61 0.13 4.91
CA THR A 381 43.92 0.29 5.50
C THR A 381 43.87 0.89 6.90
N ARG A 382 43.04 1.92 7.08
CA ARG A 382 42.84 2.58 8.37
C ARG A 382 42.13 1.67 9.39
N MET A 383 41.19 0.82 8.92
CA MET A 383 40.46 -0.11 9.80
C MET A 383 41.26 -1.36 10.18
N LYS A 384 42.22 -1.82 9.34
CA LYS A 384 43.09 -2.96 9.65
C LYS A 384 44.24 -2.63 10.61
N GLY A 385 44.56 -1.37 10.78
CA GLY A 385 45.62 -0.91 11.68
C GLY A 385 45.20 -0.88 13.16
N LYS A 386 44.03 -1.37 13.47
CA LYS A 386 43.49 -1.57 14.80
C LYS A 386 43.39 -3.06 15.16
#